data_3231d0add6083423fb6ea46176316ffa
#
_entry.id   3231d0add6083423fb6ea46176316ffa
#
_cell.length_a   1.000
_cell.length_b   1.000
_cell.length_c   1.000
_cell.angle_alpha   90.00
_cell.angle_beta   90.00
_cell.angle_gamma   90.00
#
_symmetry.space_group_name_H-M   'P 1'
#
loop_
_entity.id
_entity.type
_entity.pdbx_description
1 polymer ?
#
loop_
_entity_poly.entity_id
_entity_poly.type
_entity_poly.pdbx_seq_one_letter_code
_entity_poly.pdbx_strand_id
1 'polypeptide(L)'
;MELLLSVEPTQRSIHFDNQTITTFTETYEIPNKREICFVVHELVINAVEAMQQMQFTEVKEIIVHVTKDVDVLKVTVTDEAMGIPEEKRSCILEANFEELDYSDRGRGFLFIKHMVDEIWFENLSNNRFLVGVKKKITI
;
A
#
# COMPACT_ATOMS: atom_id res chain seq x y z
N MET A 1 18.06 5.92 -0.24
CA MET A 1 17.25 6.14 -1.45
C MET A 1 15.79 6.21 -1.10
N GLU A 2 15.08 7.19 -1.63
CA GLU A 2 13.72 7.48 -1.19
C GLU A 2 12.89 8.00 -2.35
N LEU A 3 11.64 7.52 -2.44
CA LEU A 3 10.64 8.01 -3.38
C LEU A 3 9.40 8.39 -2.59
N LEU A 4 8.94 9.63 -2.76
CA LEU A 4 7.75 10.13 -2.08
C LEU A 4 6.78 10.69 -3.12
N LEU A 5 5.55 10.18 -3.13
CA LEU A 5 4.49 10.63 -4.03
C LEU A 5 3.29 11.07 -3.20
N SER A 6 2.71 12.20 -3.57
CA SER A 6 1.44 12.67 -3.03
C SER A 6 0.48 12.83 -4.19
N VAL A 7 -0.60 12.07 -4.21
CA VAL A 7 -1.52 12.02 -5.34
C VAL A 7 -2.97 12.07 -4.87
N GLU A 8 -3.86 12.48 -5.78
CA GLU A 8 -5.30 12.47 -5.52
C GLU A 8 -5.86 11.03 -5.64
N PRO A 9 -6.98 10.71 -4.98
CA PRO A 9 -7.56 9.36 -5.03
C PRO A 9 -8.35 9.12 -6.32
N THR A 10 -7.64 8.99 -7.44
CA THR A 10 -8.23 8.84 -8.77
C THR A 10 -7.59 7.68 -9.54
N GLN A 11 -8.28 7.21 -10.58
CA GLN A 11 -7.74 6.21 -11.49
C GLN A 11 -6.47 6.69 -12.19
N ARG A 12 -6.42 7.96 -12.51
CA ARG A 12 -5.23 8.58 -13.13
C ARG A 12 -4.02 8.46 -12.21
N SER A 13 -4.22 8.63 -10.91
CA SER A 13 -3.15 8.50 -9.92
C SER A 13 -2.64 7.08 -9.79
N ILE A 14 -3.53 6.07 -9.89
CA ILE A 14 -3.12 4.67 -9.90
C ILE A 14 -2.17 4.41 -11.07
N HIS A 15 -2.52 4.89 -12.24
CA HIS A 15 -1.69 4.73 -13.44
C HIS A 15 -0.33 5.42 -13.28
N PHE A 16 -0.34 6.65 -12.76
CA PHE A 16 0.88 7.41 -12.51
C PHE A 16 1.80 6.71 -11.52
N ASP A 17 1.24 6.22 -10.41
CA ASP A 17 2.02 5.51 -9.40
C ASP A 17 2.64 4.23 -9.96
N ASN A 18 1.88 3.49 -10.79
CA ASN A 18 2.38 2.28 -11.44
C ASN A 18 3.57 2.58 -12.35
N GLN A 19 3.48 3.62 -13.16
CA GLN A 19 4.57 4.02 -14.04
C GLN A 19 5.79 4.47 -13.25
N THR A 20 5.56 5.22 -12.19
CA THR A 20 6.63 5.75 -11.35
C THR A 20 7.38 4.64 -10.63
N ILE A 21 6.67 3.68 -10.04
CA ILE A 21 7.31 2.58 -9.33
C ILE A 21 8.05 1.65 -10.29
N THR A 22 7.50 1.44 -11.49
CA THR A 22 8.17 0.66 -12.53
C THR A 22 9.49 1.31 -12.91
N THR A 23 9.48 2.61 -13.16
CA THR A 23 10.70 3.36 -13.50
C THR A 23 11.71 3.32 -12.37
N PHE A 24 11.24 3.49 -11.13
CA PHE A 24 12.09 3.45 -9.93
C PHE A 24 12.79 2.09 -9.81
N THR A 25 12.03 0.99 -9.90
CA THR A 25 12.59 -0.36 -9.74
C THR A 25 13.53 -0.75 -10.88
N GLU A 26 13.27 -0.29 -12.09
CA GLU A 26 14.13 -0.54 -13.23
C GLU A 26 15.41 0.29 -13.17
N THR A 27 15.29 1.59 -12.86
CA THR A 27 16.42 2.50 -12.80
C THR A 27 17.47 2.07 -11.78
N TYR A 28 17.00 1.63 -10.63
CA TYR A 28 17.87 1.23 -9.52
C TYR A 28 18.11 -0.27 -9.43
N GLU A 29 17.67 -1.01 -10.46
CA GLU A 29 17.91 -2.46 -10.60
C GLU A 29 17.49 -3.24 -9.37
N ILE A 30 16.30 -2.94 -8.83
CA ILE A 30 15.81 -3.56 -7.62
C ILE A 30 15.39 -5.00 -7.91
N PRO A 31 15.90 -6.00 -7.16
CA PRO A 31 15.46 -7.39 -7.32
C PRO A 31 13.97 -7.55 -7.00
N ASN A 32 13.36 -8.57 -7.63
CA ASN A 32 11.94 -8.89 -7.43
C ASN A 32 11.00 -7.73 -7.79
N LYS A 33 11.35 -6.96 -8.83
CA LYS A 33 10.59 -5.78 -9.22
C LYS A 33 9.12 -6.06 -9.54
N ARG A 34 8.80 -7.23 -10.10
CA ARG A 34 7.40 -7.58 -10.42
C ARG A 34 6.55 -7.68 -9.16
N GLU A 35 7.07 -8.33 -8.14
CA GLU A 35 6.37 -8.46 -6.86
C GLU A 35 6.21 -7.11 -6.18
N ILE A 36 7.26 -6.29 -6.19
CA ILE A 36 7.23 -4.95 -5.62
C ILE A 36 6.20 -4.07 -6.33
N CYS A 37 6.21 -4.07 -7.65
CA CYS A 37 5.25 -3.30 -8.44
C CYS A 37 3.82 -3.75 -8.15
N PHE A 38 3.59 -5.06 -8.05
CA PHE A 38 2.28 -5.61 -7.73
C PHE A 38 1.82 -5.17 -6.33
N VAL A 39 2.69 -5.26 -5.34
CA VAL A 39 2.38 -4.88 -3.95
C VAL A 39 2.00 -3.39 -3.88
N VAL A 40 2.81 -2.52 -4.48
CA VAL A 40 2.52 -1.08 -4.49
C VAL A 40 1.19 -0.81 -5.21
N HIS A 41 0.98 -1.45 -6.36
CA HIS A 41 -0.27 -1.32 -7.11
C HIS A 41 -1.49 -1.67 -6.26
N GLU A 42 -1.45 -2.82 -5.57
CA GLU A 42 -2.56 -3.25 -4.72
C GLU A 42 -2.79 -2.33 -3.54
N LEU A 43 -1.73 -1.84 -2.90
CA LEU A 43 -1.85 -0.90 -1.80
C LEU A 43 -2.47 0.42 -2.24
N VAL A 44 -2.09 0.92 -3.41
CA VAL A 44 -2.62 2.18 -3.96
C VAL A 44 -4.08 2.00 -4.36
N ILE A 45 -4.42 0.92 -5.07
CA ILE A 45 -5.82 0.63 -5.44
C ILE A 45 -6.70 0.58 -4.20
N ASN A 46 -6.24 -0.14 -3.19
CA ASN A 46 -6.98 -0.29 -1.95
C ASN A 46 -7.26 1.07 -1.29
N ALA A 47 -6.26 1.95 -1.26
CA ALA A 47 -6.41 3.30 -0.72
C ALA A 47 -7.37 4.14 -1.57
N VAL A 48 -7.25 4.11 -2.90
CA VAL A 48 -8.13 4.86 -3.80
C VAL A 48 -9.58 4.41 -3.64
N GLU A 49 -9.82 3.10 -3.64
CA GLU A 49 -11.17 2.56 -3.50
C GLU A 49 -11.79 2.94 -2.15
N ALA A 50 -11.01 2.87 -1.07
CA ALA A 50 -11.48 3.25 0.25
C ALA A 50 -11.86 4.72 0.32
N MET A 51 -11.07 5.60 -0.31
CA MET A 51 -11.35 7.03 -0.31
C MET A 51 -12.50 7.40 -1.23
N GLN A 52 -12.69 6.69 -2.34
CA GLN A 52 -13.81 6.94 -3.25
C GLN A 52 -15.17 6.61 -2.63
N GLN A 53 -15.21 5.76 -1.63
CA GLN A 53 -16.44 5.44 -0.90
C GLN A 53 -16.84 6.53 0.09
N MET A 54 -15.98 7.49 0.34
CA MET A 54 -16.23 8.56 1.29
C MET A 54 -16.56 9.86 0.54
N GLN A 55 -17.33 10.72 1.19
CA GLN A 55 -17.65 12.06 0.64
C GLN A 55 -16.78 13.07 1.35
N PHE A 56 -15.92 13.74 0.58
CA PHE A 56 -15.05 14.79 1.09
C PHE A 56 -15.46 16.13 0.49
N THR A 57 -15.43 17.18 1.30
CA THR A 57 -15.64 18.56 0.86
C THR A 57 -14.33 19.24 0.48
N GLU A 58 -13.20 18.63 0.81
CA GLU A 58 -11.86 19.12 0.52
C GLU A 58 -11.10 18.13 -0.34
N VAL A 59 -10.03 18.61 -0.98
CA VAL A 59 -9.12 17.74 -1.71
C VAL A 59 -8.35 16.89 -0.71
N LYS A 60 -8.37 15.58 -0.92
CA LYS A 60 -7.67 14.61 -0.10
C LYS A 60 -6.54 13.97 -0.91
N GLU A 61 -5.56 13.45 -0.20
CA GLU A 61 -4.37 12.89 -0.85
C GLU A 61 -4.06 11.49 -0.35
N ILE A 62 -3.36 10.75 -1.20
CA ILE A 62 -2.73 9.47 -0.86
C ILE A 62 -1.23 9.70 -0.94
N ILE A 63 -0.51 9.29 0.10
CA ILE A 63 0.94 9.43 0.15
C ILE A 63 1.55 8.06 0.02
N VAL A 64 2.38 7.88 -1.01
CA VAL A 64 3.14 6.65 -1.23
C VAL A 64 4.60 6.95 -0.92
N HIS A 65 5.18 6.22 0.00
CA HIS A 65 6.56 6.43 0.43
C HIS A 65 7.33 5.13 0.30
N VAL A 66 8.40 5.15 -0.48
CA VAL A 66 9.26 3.98 -0.72
C VAL A 66 10.67 4.35 -0.27
N THR A 67 11.24 3.55 0.61
CA THR A 67 12.62 3.72 1.02
C THR A 67 13.37 2.41 0.80
N LYS A 68 14.63 2.53 0.34
CA LYS A 68 15.51 1.39 0.17
C LYS A 68 16.71 1.56 1.10
N ASP A 69 16.88 0.62 2.00
CA ASP A 69 18.09 0.44 2.76
C ASP A 69 18.92 -0.65 2.08
N VAL A 70 20.01 -1.11 2.69
CA VAL A 70 20.97 -2.02 2.04
C VAL A 70 20.30 -3.21 1.36
N ASP A 71 19.46 -3.94 2.08
CA ASP A 71 18.82 -5.15 1.59
C ASP A 71 17.32 -5.22 1.87
N VAL A 72 16.73 -4.09 2.27
CA VAL A 72 15.30 -4.02 2.63
C VAL A 72 14.64 -2.86 1.90
N LEU A 73 13.50 -3.15 1.31
CA LEU A 73 12.61 -2.13 0.75
C LEU A 73 11.42 -1.97 1.67
N LYS A 74 11.12 -0.72 2.03
CA LYS A 74 9.97 -0.38 2.86
C LYS A 74 9.01 0.47 2.02
N VAL A 75 7.75 0.09 2.00
CA VAL A 75 6.70 0.86 1.32
C VAL A 75 5.60 1.16 2.32
N THR A 76 5.19 2.43 2.38
CA THR A 76 4.00 2.81 3.14
C THR A 76 3.05 3.56 2.22
N VAL A 77 1.77 3.30 2.39
CA VAL A 77 0.70 4.03 1.71
C VAL A 77 -0.23 4.57 2.78
N THR A 78 -0.36 5.89 2.80
CA THR A 78 -1.17 6.61 3.78
C THR A 78 -2.36 7.23 3.07
N ASP A 79 -3.56 6.97 3.58
CA ASP A 79 -4.78 7.56 3.04
C ASP A 79 -5.57 8.28 4.15
N GLU A 80 -6.68 8.91 3.78
CA GLU A 80 -7.54 9.65 4.69
C GLU A 80 -8.93 9.01 4.77
N ALA A 81 -9.01 7.71 4.55
CA ALA A 81 -10.24 6.93 4.72
C ALA A 81 -10.33 6.40 6.16
N MET A 82 -11.38 5.64 6.45
CA MET A 82 -11.63 5.15 7.81
C MET A 82 -10.65 4.08 8.27
N GLY A 83 -9.90 3.50 7.36
CA GLY A 83 -8.97 2.43 7.70
C GLY A 83 -9.64 1.07 7.73
N ILE A 84 -8.90 0.07 8.22
CA ILE A 84 -9.37 -1.31 8.34
C ILE A 84 -9.73 -1.57 9.81
N PRO A 85 -10.93 -2.12 10.10
CA PRO A 85 -11.29 -2.46 11.47
C PRO A 85 -10.27 -3.41 12.11
N GLU A 86 -10.04 -3.26 13.42
CA GLU A 86 -9.00 -4.03 14.12
C GLU A 86 -9.18 -5.54 13.98
N GLU A 87 -10.40 -6.05 14.06
CA GLU A 87 -10.66 -7.49 13.90
C GLU A 87 -10.27 -7.99 12.51
N LYS A 88 -10.40 -7.15 11.49
CA LYS A 88 -9.97 -7.51 10.13
C LYS A 88 -8.45 -7.44 9.98
N ARG A 89 -7.81 -6.51 10.68
CA ARG A 89 -6.33 -6.43 10.71
C ARG A 89 -5.74 -7.72 11.29
N SER A 90 -6.33 -8.23 12.36
CA SER A 90 -5.89 -9.49 12.97
C SER A 90 -6.00 -10.65 11.98
N CYS A 91 -7.10 -10.74 11.22
CA CYS A 91 -7.27 -11.77 10.21
C CYS A 91 -6.18 -11.70 9.13
N ILE A 92 -5.83 -10.50 8.69
CA ILE A 92 -4.77 -10.31 7.69
C ILE A 92 -3.42 -10.71 8.25
N LEU A 93 -3.08 -10.24 9.46
CA LEU A 93 -1.79 -10.51 10.10
C LEU A 93 -1.59 -11.99 10.40
N GLU A 94 -2.66 -12.70 10.75
CA GLU A 94 -2.64 -14.13 11.04
C GLU A 94 -2.83 -15.00 9.78
N ALA A 95 -2.97 -14.35 8.62
CA ALA A 95 -3.24 -15.02 7.34
C ALA A 95 -4.54 -15.84 7.35
N ASN A 96 -5.54 -15.41 8.12
CA ASN A 96 -6.84 -16.06 8.21
C ASN A 96 -7.83 -15.37 7.28
N PHE A 97 -7.63 -15.54 5.98
CA PHE A 97 -8.40 -14.82 4.95
C PHE A 97 -9.82 -15.35 4.75
N GLU A 98 -10.14 -16.54 5.29
CA GLU A 98 -11.50 -17.10 5.19
C GLU A 98 -12.52 -16.26 5.94
N GLU A 99 -12.10 -15.53 6.97
CA GLU A 99 -12.95 -14.67 7.77
C GLU A 99 -13.11 -13.26 7.19
N LEU A 100 -12.41 -12.95 6.10
CA LEU A 100 -12.50 -11.64 5.47
C LEU A 100 -13.68 -11.57 4.51
N ASP A 101 -14.48 -10.51 4.64
CA ASP A 101 -15.53 -10.18 3.71
C ASP A 101 -14.91 -9.41 2.53
N TYR A 102 -15.27 -9.78 1.32
CA TYR A 102 -14.77 -9.11 0.12
C TYR A 102 -15.20 -7.65 -0.01
N SER A 103 -16.19 -7.20 0.78
CA SER A 103 -16.56 -5.79 0.84
C SER A 103 -15.59 -4.95 1.66
N ASP A 104 -14.72 -5.58 2.46
CA ASP A 104 -13.72 -4.91 3.28
C ASP A 104 -12.45 -4.61 2.48
N ARG A 105 -11.57 -3.77 3.06
CA ARG A 105 -10.31 -3.40 2.44
C ARG A 105 -9.27 -4.51 2.41
N GLY A 106 -9.61 -5.71 2.85
CA GLY A 106 -8.67 -6.82 2.98
C GLY A 106 -8.41 -7.63 1.72
N ARG A 107 -9.13 -7.35 0.64
CA ARG A 107 -9.15 -8.22 -0.55
C ARG A 107 -7.78 -8.46 -1.19
N GLY A 108 -6.99 -7.41 -1.39
CA GLY A 108 -5.67 -7.51 -1.99
C GLY A 108 -4.61 -8.05 -1.04
N PHE A 109 -4.88 -8.05 0.26
CA PHE A 109 -3.89 -8.45 1.26
C PHE A 109 -3.57 -9.95 1.24
N LEU A 110 -4.46 -10.77 0.68
CA LEU A 110 -4.18 -12.19 0.47
C LEU A 110 -2.88 -12.38 -0.31
N PHE A 111 -2.73 -11.63 -1.40
CA PHE A 111 -1.53 -11.71 -2.24
C PHE A 111 -0.35 -10.97 -1.65
N ILE A 112 -0.59 -9.79 -1.09
CA ILE A 112 0.46 -8.97 -0.48
C ILE A 112 1.16 -9.74 0.64
N LYS A 113 0.39 -10.39 1.49
CA LYS A 113 0.92 -11.14 2.65
C LYS A 113 1.92 -12.22 2.23
N HIS A 114 1.70 -12.84 1.06
CA HIS A 114 2.60 -13.87 0.53
C HIS A 114 3.87 -13.30 -0.11
N MET A 115 3.88 -12.03 -0.45
CA MET A 115 4.97 -11.40 -1.20
C MET A 115 5.91 -10.57 -0.34
N VAL A 116 5.53 -10.26 0.89
CA VAL A 116 6.30 -9.38 1.77
C VAL A 116 6.72 -10.12 3.04
N ASP A 117 7.77 -9.60 3.68
CA ASP A 117 8.28 -10.17 4.92
C ASP A 117 7.54 -9.63 6.15
N GLU A 118 7.09 -8.39 6.09
CA GLU A 118 6.32 -7.77 7.16
C GLU A 118 5.21 -6.91 6.58
N ILE A 119 4.08 -6.86 7.29
CA ILE A 119 2.99 -5.94 7.02
C ILE A 119 2.47 -5.40 8.35
N TRP A 120 2.15 -4.11 8.39
CA TRP A 120 1.58 -3.49 9.59
C TRP A 120 0.60 -2.38 9.21
N PHE A 121 -0.21 -2.00 10.20
CA PHE A 121 -1.23 -0.97 10.06
C PHE A 121 -1.09 0.03 11.18
N GLU A 122 -1.26 1.32 10.88
CA GLU A 122 -1.22 2.38 11.88
C GLU A 122 -2.34 3.38 11.66
N ASN A 123 -3.01 3.77 12.76
CA ASN A 123 -3.88 4.93 12.75
C ASN A 123 -3.01 6.15 13.10
N LEU A 124 -2.92 7.09 12.19
CA LEU A 124 -2.16 8.32 12.39
C LEU A 124 -3.08 9.45 12.87
N SER A 125 -2.49 10.55 13.35
CA SER A 125 -3.23 11.75 13.67
C SER A 125 -3.91 12.32 12.41
N ASN A 126 -4.94 13.17 12.59
CA ASN A 126 -5.67 13.82 11.51
C ASN A 126 -6.44 12.85 10.60
N ASN A 127 -6.95 11.74 11.19
CA ASN A 127 -7.77 10.76 10.47
C ASN A 127 -7.06 10.10 9.30
N ARG A 128 -5.75 9.93 9.40
CA ARG A 128 -4.96 9.24 8.39
C ARG A 128 -4.72 7.78 8.82
N PHE A 129 -4.71 6.92 7.83
CA PHE A 129 -4.46 5.49 8.02
C PHE A 129 -3.30 5.05 7.14
N LEU A 130 -2.35 4.34 7.75
CA LEU A 130 -1.14 3.88 7.06
C LEU A 130 -1.12 2.36 7.00
N VAL A 131 -0.82 1.84 5.80
CA VAL A 131 -0.44 0.44 5.62
C VAL A 131 1.03 0.42 5.23
N GLY A 132 1.82 -0.35 5.94
CA GLY A 132 3.25 -0.49 5.64
C GLY A 132 3.63 -1.93 5.36
N VAL A 133 4.61 -2.11 4.48
CA VAL A 133 5.20 -3.40 4.17
C VAL A 133 6.71 -3.28 4.12
N LYS A 134 7.40 -4.39 4.46
CA LYS A 134 8.83 -4.53 4.27
C LYS A 134 9.11 -5.79 3.48
N LYS A 135 10.05 -5.70 2.55
CA LYS A 135 10.46 -6.82 1.73
C LYS A 135 11.98 -6.85 1.63
N LYS A 136 12.56 -8.01 1.88
CA LYS A 136 13.98 -8.23 1.64
C LYS A 136 14.20 -8.28 0.13
N ILE A 137 15.21 -7.55 -0.34
CA ILE A 137 15.55 -7.43 -1.75
C ILE A 137 16.96 -7.95 -2.00
N THR A 138 17.23 -9.14 -1.53
CA THR A 138 18.54 -9.80 -1.74
C THR A 138 18.57 -10.48 -3.10
N ILE A 139 19.76 -10.44 -3.68
CA ILE A 139 20.03 -11.12 -4.95
C ILE A 139 20.24 -12.60 -4.70
#